data_84e9d390b5d379e4a52ad11244c73df7
#
_entry.id   84e9d390b5d379e4a52ad11244c73df7
#
_cell.length_a   1.000
_cell.length_b   1.000
_cell.length_c   1.000
_cell.angle_alpha   90.00
_cell.angle_beta   90.00
_cell.angle_gamma   90.00
#
_symmetry.space_group_name_H-M   'P 1'
#
loop_
_entity.id
_entity.type
_entity.pdbx_description
1 polymer ?
#
loop_
_entity_poly.entity_id
_entity_poly.type
_entity_poly.pdbx_seq_one_letter_code
_entity_poly.pdbx_strand_id
1 'polypeptide(L)'
;MEYLSSNKIAIIDLGASKTIQKELDEDLVKEKIGGAGITTALYEEYRDEDPIVLGTGLLTGTLAPASALGMVTAKSPVTGKICHAPFTLYGGVELKYCGFDYVVIKGSSPKPVYLWIHDGIADVNDGKEIWGKDVWISTDMIREVMGDPLIQILAIGKAGESESDFAQVCINYWASGDRWGFGKLFGQKKLKLVAMRGMSLLEIADPEGFVRKCKEFLSTIKSGPYAGKGGIGELSAAMGEDIRQWLEPIIHRHLSCFNTPFPTNTFVFLDEDPKLLKETEKKEPGFLITDVHGLLGYKKLGLSAAEACDLLRDCAKYGIDAVAVAELSQKAGKKKPDEIKKSLSGLKGSLESVGKGKFSPWAPSFTLSSDEWERRQAVAYLFGIHPIYALMSPEFSEEKLIELANLGTGLGFTSETLDKVIIDILK
;
A
#
# COMPACT_ATOMS: atom_id res chain seq x y z
N MET A 1 -12.55 18.25 11.68
CA MET A 1 -12.27 17.30 12.80
C MET A 1 -11.01 17.75 13.53
N GLU A 2 -11.04 17.91 14.83
CA GLU A 2 -9.92 18.47 15.63
C GLU A 2 -8.81 17.44 15.88
N TYR A 3 -9.17 16.18 16.16
CA TYR A 3 -8.25 15.13 16.57
C TYR A 3 -8.01 14.09 15.50
N LEU A 4 -6.84 13.44 15.52
CA LEU A 4 -6.37 12.40 14.60
C LEU A 4 -6.41 12.82 13.11
N SER A 5 -6.36 14.12 12.83
CA SER A 5 -6.56 14.66 11.49
C SER A 5 -5.78 15.96 11.31
N SER A 6 -5.39 16.21 10.08
CA SER A 6 -4.93 17.54 9.63
C SER A 6 -6.09 18.44 9.23
N ASN A 7 -7.31 17.91 9.24
CA ASN A 7 -8.55 18.58 8.82
C ASN A 7 -8.52 19.09 7.36
N LYS A 8 -7.75 18.43 6.48
CA LYS A 8 -7.51 18.93 5.12
C LYS A 8 -7.61 17.83 4.07
N ILE A 9 -8.26 18.18 2.98
CA ILE A 9 -8.29 17.42 1.73
C ILE A 9 -7.62 18.26 0.66
N ALA A 10 -6.61 17.72 -0.03
CA ALA A 10 -6.07 18.33 -1.24
C ALA A 10 -6.87 17.87 -2.46
N ILE A 11 -7.30 18.80 -3.31
CA ILE A 11 -7.95 18.52 -4.59
C ILE A 11 -7.03 19.07 -5.67
N ILE A 12 -6.44 18.16 -6.46
CA ILE A 12 -5.42 18.45 -7.45
C ILE A 12 -5.98 18.20 -8.84
N ASP A 13 -6.07 19.27 -9.64
CA ASP A 13 -6.43 19.19 -11.05
C ASP A 13 -5.14 19.18 -11.89
N LEU A 14 -4.81 18.01 -12.46
CA LEU A 14 -3.60 17.84 -13.26
C LEU A 14 -3.67 18.59 -14.59
N GLY A 15 -4.85 18.75 -15.17
CA GLY A 15 -5.04 19.48 -16.43
C GLY A 15 -4.80 20.98 -16.27
N ALA A 16 -5.28 21.53 -15.17
CA ALA A 16 -5.09 22.95 -14.82
C ALA A 16 -3.78 23.22 -14.05
N SER A 17 -3.05 22.19 -13.63
CA SER A 17 -1.90 22.28 -12.70
C SER A 17 -2.23 23.12 -11.46
N LYS A 18 -3.40 22.86 -10.86
CA LYS A 18 -3.93 23.65 -9.75
C LYS A 18 -4.30 22.75 -8.58
N THR A 19 -3.92 23.19 -7.38
CA THR A 19 -4.34 22.57 -6.12
C THR A 19 -5.25 23.52 -5.36
N ILE A 20 -6.35 22.98 -4.83
CA ILE A 20 -7.21 23.65 -3.85
C ILE A 20 -7.29 22.79 -2.59
N GLN A 21 -7.51 23.44 -1.45
CA GLN A 21 -7.71 22.77 -0.17
C GLN A 21 -9.17 22.87 0.23
N LYS A 22 -9.72 21.79 0.75
CA LYS A 22 -11.06 21.69 1.35
C LYS A 22 -10.90 21.20 2.77
N GLU A 23 -11.69 21.69 3.69
CA GLU A 23 -11.76 21.14 5.04
C GLU A 23 -12.41 19.76 5.02
N LEU A 24 -11.94 18.86 5.88
CA LEU A 24 -12.56 17.57 6.12
C LEU A 24 -13.76 17.77 7.04
N ASP A 25 -14.95 17.52 6.53
CA ASP A 25 -16.19 17.61 7.27
C ASP A 25 -16.24 16.56 8.39
N GLU A 26 -16.46 16.99 9.63
CA GLU A 26 -16.55 16.09 10.78
C GLU A 26 -17.78 15.18 10.69
N ASP A 27 -18.87 15.65 10.13
CA ASP A 27 -20.08 14.82 9.94
C ASP A 27 -19.83 13.71 8.93
N LEU A 28 -19.01 13.96 7.88
CA LEU A 28 -18.54 12.94 6.97
C LEU A 28 -17.71 11.88 7.71
N VAL A 29 -16.83 12.29 8.64
CA VAL A 29 -16.03 11.35 9.44
C VAL A 29 -16.92 10.53 10.36
N LYS A 30 -17.91 11.15 11.03
CA LYS A 30 -18.90 10.43 11.86
C LYS A 30 -19.68 9.40 11.06
N GLU A 31 -20.03 9.73 9.81
CA GLU A 31 -20.78 8.84 8.94
C GLU A 31 -19.93 7.73 8.31
N LYS A 32 -18.68 8.03 7.89
CA LYS A 32 -17.82 7.15 7.08
C LYS A 32 -16.59 6.62 7.84
N ILE A 33 -16.37 7.03 9.07
CA ILE A 33 -15.25 6.65 9.97
C ILE A 33 -13.91 7.20 9.46
N GLY A 34 -13.42 6.72 8.31
CA GLY A 34 -12.12 7.06 7.76
C GLY A 34 -11.76 6.21 6.54
N GLY A 35 -10.52 6.26 6.12
CA GLY A 35 -9.94 5.35 5.13
C GLY A 35 -10.84 5.09 3.92
N ALA A 36 -11.14 3.81 3.67
CA ALA A 36 -11.95 3.38 2.54
C ALA A 36 -13.37 4.00 2.51
N GLY A 37 -13.95 4.29 3.67
CA GLY A 37 -15.26 4.95 3.74
C GLY A 37 -15.23 6.36 3.15
N ILE A 38 -14.25 7.17 3.55
CA ILE A 38 -14.11 8.54 3.07
C ILE A 38 -13.53 8.57 1.65
N THR A 39 -12.53 7.72 1.31
CA THR A 39 -11.99 7.71 -0.05
C THR A 39 -13.03 7.27 -1.08
N THR A 40 -13.96 6.38 -0.72
CA THR A 40 -15.11 6.03 -1.56
C THR A 40 -16.06 7.23 -1.73
N ALA A 41 -16.40 7.92 -0.63
CA ALA A 41 -17.26 9.10 -0.70
C ALA A 41 -16.65 10.21 -1.57
N LEU A 42 -15.35 10.47 -1.43
CA LEU A 42 -14.62 11.44 -2.26
C LEU A 42 -14.55 10.99 -3.72
N TYR A 43 -14.34 9.69 -3.98
CA TYR A 43 -14.41 9.17 -5.35
C TYR A 43 -15.78 9.45 -5.98
N GLU A 44 -16.86 9.20 -5.25
CA GLU A 44 -18.23 9.43 -5.73
C GLU A 44 -18.53 10.93 -5.94
N GLU A 45 -18.01 11.81 -5.07
CA GLU A 45 -18.16 13.27 -5.22
C GLU A 45 -17.52 13.78 -6.52
N TYR A 46 -16.39 13.19 -6.95
CA TYR A 46 -15.66 13.60 -8.16
C TYR A 46 -15.74 12.58 -9.29
N ARG A 47 -16.71 11.68 -9.28
CA ARG A 47 -16.84 10.54 -10.19
C ARG A 47 -16.72 10.90 -11.67
N ASP A 48 -17.34 12.01 -12.09
CA ASP A 48 -17.37 12.44 -13.50
C ASP A 48 -15.98 12.88 -14.02
N GLU A 49 -15.03 13.09 -13.12
CA GLU A 49 -13.65 13.48 -13.45
C GLU A 49 -12.68 12.30 -13.34
N ASP A 50 -13.18 11.07 -13.14
CA ASP A 50 -12.42 9.82 -12.99
C ASP A 50 -11.23 9.98 -12.02
N PRO A 51 -11.49 10.28 -10.75
CA PRO A 51 -10.44 10.63 -9.80
C PRO A 51 -9.64 9.42 -9.35
N ILE A 52 -8.40 9.67 -8.95
CA ILE A 52 -7.62 8.80 -8.05
C ILE A 52 -7.64 9.45 -6.68
N VAL A 53 -8.04 8.71 -5.66
CA VAL A 53 -8.08 9.23 -4.29
C VAL A 53 -7.03 8.51 -3.45
N LEU A 54 -6.09 9.26 -2.88
CA LEU A 54 -5.18 8.78 -1.86
C LEU A 54 -5.77 9.09 -0.49
N GLY A 55 -5.65 8.17 0.44
CA GLY A 55 -6.15 8.39 1.79
C GLY A 55 -5.47 7.54 2.84
N THR A 56 -5.72 7.88 4.09
CA THR A 56 -5.25 7.16 5.26
C THR A 56 -6.43 6.69 6.10
N GLY A 57 -6.26 5.60 6.82
CA GLY A 57 -7.26 5.21 7.81
C GLY A 57 -7.25 6.12 9.03
N LEU A 58 -8.29 6.03 9.84
CA LEU A 58 -8.49 6.92 10.98
C LEU A 58 -7.32 6.90 11.98
N LEU A 59 -6.77 5.72 12.27
CA LEU A 59 -5.68 5.52 13.23
C LEU A 59 -4.28 5.53 12.58
N THR A 60 -4.16 5.70 11.26
CA THR A 60 -2.85 5.72 10.58
C THR A 60 -1.93 6.76 11.19
N GLY A 61 -0.67 6.39 11.45
CA GLY A 61 0.35 7.29 12.00
C GLY A 61 0.29 7.51 13.51
N THR A 62 -0.64 6.86 14.21
CA THR A 62 -0.76 6.92 15.68
C THR A 62 0.05 5.83 16.38
N LEU A 63 -0.05 5.76 17.72
CA LEU A 63 0.51 4.68 18.53
C LEU A 63 -0.32 3.39 18.48
N ALA A 64 -1.47 3.38 17.81
CA ALA A 64 -2.25 2.15 17.62
C ALA A 64 -1.38 1.09 16.93
N PRO A 65 -1.32 -0.17 17.44
CA PRO A 65 -0.51 -1.20 16.83
C PRO A 65 -0.87 -1.42 15.36
N ALA A 66 0.14 -1.56 14.50
CA ALA A 66 0.02 -1.79 13.06
C ALA A 66 -0.64 -0.66 12.25
N SER A 67 -0.68 0.57 12.74
CA SER A 67 -1.31 1.74 12.11
C SER A 67 -0.51 2.33 10.93
N ALA A 68 -0.17 1.48 9.94
CA ALA A 68 0.74 1.82 8.83
C ALA A 68 0.05 2.05 7.48
N LEU A 69 -1.27 1.78 7.39
CA LEU A 69 -1.94 1.67 6.10
C LEU A 69 -2.35 3.03 5.53
N GLY A 70 -1.89 3.31 4.32
CA GLY A 70 -2.51 4.22 3.37
C GLY A 70 -3.10 3.46 2.20
N MET A 71 -3.94 4.09 1.40
CA MET A 71 -4.62 3.46 0.28
C MET A 71 -4.76 4.36 -0.94
N VAL A 72 -4.77 3.73 -2.10
CA VAL A 72 -5.21 4.29 -3.37
C VAL A 72 -6.61 3.76 -3.63
N THR A 73 -7.56 4.65 -3.89
CA THR A 73 -8.95 4.30 -4.26
C THR A 73 -9.26 4.85 -5.64
N ALA A 74 -9.71 4.00 -6.53
CA ALA A 74 -10.14 4.39 -7.88
C ALA A 74 -11.04 3.32 -8.49
N LYS A 75 -11.64 3.61 -9.65
CA LYS A 75 -12.32 2.62 -10.46
C LYS A 75 -11.26 1.76 -11.17
N SER A 76 -11.21 0.49 -10.81
CA SER A 76 -10.25 -0.45 -11.41
C SER A 76 -10.49 -0.63 -12.91
N PRO A 77 -9.46 -0.45 -13.76
CA PRO A 77 -9.57 -0.75 -15.18
C PRO A 77 -9.71 -2.26 -15.45
N VAL A 78 -9.42 -3.11 -14.46
CA VAL A 78 -9.49 -4.57 -14.58
C VAL A 78 -10.89 -5.08 -14.24
N THR A 79 -11.53 -4.55 -13.18
CA THR A 79 -12.82 -5.05 -12.67
C THR A 79 -13.99 -4.13 -12.96
N GLY A 80 -13.74 -2.86 -13.30
CA GLY A 80 -14.76 -1.83 -13.47
C GLY A 80 -15.43 -1.36 -12.17
N LYS A 81 -14.97 -1.83 -11.01
CA LYS A 81 -15.49 -1.47 -9.69
C LYS A 81 -14.59 -0.45 -9.00
N ILE A 82 -15.14 0.27 -8.01
CA ILE A 82 -14.34 1.05 -7.08
C ILE A 82 -13.59 0.05 -6.19
N CYS A 83 -12.29 0.14 -6.19
CA CYS A 83 -11.40 -0.76 -5.48
C CYS A 83 -10.36 0.03 -4.67
N HIS A 84 -9.71 -0.66 -3.73
CA HIS A 84 -8.73 -0.10 -2.83
C HIS A 84 -7.43 -0.91 -2.91
N ALA A 85 -6.32 -0.25 -3.22
CA ALA A 85 -4.98 -0.83 -3.15
C ALA A 85 -4.22 -0.23 -1.96
N PRO A 86 -3.48 -1.04 -1.19
CA PRO A 86 -2.76 -0.55 -0.04
C PRO A 86 -1.42 0.07 -0.44
N PHE A 87 -0.93 0.97 0.38
CA PHE A 87 0.49 1.25 0.50
C PHE A 87 0.85 1.35 1.98
N THR A 88 1.88 0.63 2.35
CA THR A 88 2.31 0.42 3.73
C THR A 88 3.72 0.94 3.97
N LEU A 89 4.56 0.24 4.72
CA LEU A 89 5.85 0.71 5.19
C LEU A 89 5.68 1.99 6.01
N TYR A 90 6.13 3.11 5.47
CA TYR A 90 5.94 4.45 6.04
C TYR A 90 5.06 5.35 5.15
N GLY A 91 4.62 4.88 3.98
CA GLY A 91 3.91 5.69 3.01
C GLY A 91 2.58 6.27 3.52
N GLY A 92 1.75 5.44 4.18
CA GLY A 92 0.49 5.91 4.75
C GLY A 92 0.69 6.94 5.86
N VAL A 93 1.68 6.71 6.70
CA VAL A 93 2.07 7.62 7.79
C VAL A 93 2.55 8.96 7.24
N GLU A 94 3.41 8.92 6.23
CA GLU A 94 3.97 10.11 5.63
C GLU A 94 2.90 10.96 4.94
N LEU A 95 1.94 10.32 4.25
CA LEU A 95 0.79 11.04 3.67
C LEU A 95 0.06 11.85 4.75
N LYS A 96 -0.20 11.24 5.91
CA LYS A 96 -0.87 11.91 7.02
C LYS A 96 -0.03 13.05 7.60
N TYR A 97 1.27 12.82 7.74
CA TYR A 97 2.21 13.82 8.28
C TYR A 97 2.52 14.93 7.29
N CYS A 98 2.21 14.77 5.98
CA CYS A 98 2.23 15.86 5.00
C CYS A 98 1.18 16.95 5.24
N GLY A 99 0.28 16.75 6.20
CA GLY A 99 -0.76 17.73 6.53
C GLY A 99 -2.02 17.60 5.69
N PHE A 100 -2.25 16.41 5.09
CA PHE A 100 -3.49 16.05 4.41
C PHE A 100 -3.97 14.68 4.86
N ASP A 101 -5.27 14.55 5.11
CA ASP A 101 -5.89 13.26 5.40
C ASP A 101 -6.22 12.51 4.10
N TYR A 102 -6.58 13.27 3.06
CA TYR A 102 -6.98 12.76 1.75
C TYR A 102 -6.47 13.66 0.63
N VAL A 103 -6.21 13.04 -0.53
CA VAL A 103 -5.79 13.72 -1.75
C VAL A 103 -6.62 13.21 -2.92
N VAL A 104 -7.38 14.08 -3.55
CA VAL A 104 -8.15 13.79 -4.77
C VAL A 104 -7.36 14.28 -5.96
N ILE A 105 -7.02 13.39 -6.88
CA ILE A 105 -6.27 13.69 -8.10
C ILE A 105 -7.20 13.51 -9.28
N LYS A 106 -7.56 14.61 -9.94
CA LYS A 106 -8.49 14.63 -11.06
C LYS A 106 -7.88 15.20 -12.34
N GLY A 107 -8.58 15.01 -13.45
CA GLY A 107 -8.07 15.44 -14.76
C GLY A 107 -6.84 14.66 -15.21
N SER A 108 -6.22 15.11 -16.29
CA SER A 108 -4.99 14.54 -16.86
C SER A 108 -4.08 15.65 -17.33
N SER A 109 -2.78 15.52 -17.08
CA SER A 109 -1.80 16.50 -17.57
C SER A 109 -1.51 16.27 -19.06
N PRO A 110 -1.28 17.32 -19.87
CA PRO A 110 -0.82 17.16 -21.25
C PRO A 110 0.63 16.67 -21.38
N LYS A 111 1.42 16.77 -20.30
CA LYS A 111 2.82 16.34 -20.23
C LYS A 111 3.07 15.55 -18.95
N PRO A 112 4.16 14.77 -18.87
CA PRO A 112 4.53 14.06 -17.64
C PRO A 112 4.69 15.02 -16.46
N VAL A 113 4.10 14.65 -15.32
CA VAL A 113 4.17 15.41 -14.06
C VAL A 113 4.42 14.46 -12.89
N TYR A 114 4.85 15.05 -11.77
CA TYR A 114 4.83 14.41 -10.47
C TYR A 114 4.26 15.35 -9.41
N LEU A 115 3.72 14.78 -8.35
CA LEU A 115 3.23 15.54 -7.20
C LEU A 115 4.29 15.58 -6.11
N TRP A 116 4.46 16.76 -5.50
CA TRP A 116 5.22 16.94 -4.28
C TRP A 116 4.25 17.40 -3.18
N ILE A 117 4.05 16.56 -2.17
CA ILE A 117 3.11 16.80 -1.07
C ILE A 117 3.93 16.90 0.22
N HIS A 118 3.85 18.08 0.86
CA HIS A 118 4.61 18.36 2.07
C HIS A 118 3.96 19.49 2.88
N ASP A 119 4.00 19.38 4.19
CA ASP A 119 3.64 20.41 5.16
C ASP A 119 2.36 21.22 4.82
N GLY A 120 1.33 20.52 4.34
CA GLY A 120 0.05 21.10 3.95
C GLY A 120 0.06 21.79 2.57
N ILE A 121 1.08 21.53 1.75
CA ILE A 121 1.22 22.01 0.37
C ILE A 121 1.22 20.80 -0.57
N ALA A 122 0.62 20.95 -1.74
CA ALA A 122 0.65 19.92 -2.78
C ALA A 122 0.90 20.61 -4.14
N ASP A 123 2.07 20.36 -4.70
CA ASP A 123 2.55 20.97 -5.93
C ASP A 123 2.57 19.98 -7.09
N VAL A 124 2.20 20.48 -8.28
CA VAL A 124 2.32 19.74 -9.55
C VAL A 124 3.61 20.17 -10.25
N ASN A 125 4.55 19.25 -10.37
CA ASN A 125 5.89 19.52 -10.90
C ASN A 125 6.12 18.82 -12.24
N ASP A 126 7.08 19.32 -13.04
CA ASP A 126 7.46 18.74 -14.32
C ASP A 126 8.14 17.38 -14.11
N GLY A 127 7.57 16.32 -14.71
CA GLY A 127 8.03 14.94 -14.60
C GLY A 127 8.86 14.45 -15.81
N LYS A 128 9.23 15.34 -16.73
CA LYS A 128 9.89 14.97 -17.99
C LYS A 128 11.15 14.13 -17.79
N GLU A 129 12.00 14.51 -16.84
CA GLU A 129 13.29 13.84 -16.62
C GLU A 129 13.15 12.42 -16.02
N ILE A 130 12.06 12.19 -15.28
CA ILE A 130 11.79 10.89 -14.65
C ILE A 130 10.86 9.99 -15.48
N TRP A 131 10.18 10.54 -16.49
CA TRP A 131 9.37 9.75 -17.43
C TRP A 131 10.24 8.82 -18.27
N GLY A 132 9.81 7.58 -18.45
CA GLY A 132 10.59 6.53 -19.11
C GLY A 132 11.60 5.81 -18.22
N LYS A 133 11.83 6.31 -17.00
CA LYS A 133 12.65 5.62 -16.00
C LYS A 133 11.85 4.55 -15.27
N ASP A 134 12.54 3.52 -14.77
CA ASP A 134 11.90 2.56 -13.88
C ASP A 134 11.59 3.16 -12.51
N VAL A 135 10.86 2.41 -11.68
CA VAL A 135 10.45 2.87 -10.33
C VAL A 135 11.65 3.22 -9.45
N TRP A 136 12.70 2.41 -9.48
CA TRP A 136 13.89 2.59 -8.64
C TRP A 136 14.66 3.84 -9.01
N ILE A 137 14.95 4.00 -10.30
CA ILE A 137 15.66 5.19 -10.81
C ILE A 137 14.84 6.46 -10.52
N SER A 138 13.53 6.44 -10.74
CA SER A 138 12.67 7.60 -10.47
C SER A 138 12.66 7.98 -8.98
N THR A 139 12.64 6.98 -8.10
CA THR A 139 12.71 7.17 -6.64
C THR A 139 14.04 7.78 -6.22
N ASP A 140 15.16 7.25 -6.72
CA ASP A 140 16.49 7.77 -6.43
C ASP A 140 16.64 9.22 -6.89
N MET A 141 16.22 9.53 -8.12
CA MET A 141 16.31 10.87 -8.69
C MET A 141 15.55 11.92 -7.85
N ILE A 142 14.35 11.59 -7.41
CA ILE A 142 13.57 12.54 -6.58
C ILE A 142 14.23 12.73 -5.21
N ARG A 143 14.65 11.67 -4.55
CA ARG A 143 15.34 11.75 -3.25
C ARG A 143 16.66 12.53 -3.34
N GLU A 144 17.40 12.35 -4.43
CA GLU A 144 18.65 13.07 -4.67
C GLU A 144 18.41 14.56 -4.93
N VAL A 145 17.45 14.91 -5.79
CA VAL A 145 17.10 16.30 -6.09
C VAL A 145 16.58 17.03 -4.86
N MET A 146 15.75 16.36 -4.03
CA MET A 146 15.19 16.95 -2.81
C MET A 146 16.18 16.88 -1.62
N GLY A 147 17.25 16.10 -1.70
CA GLY A 147 18.26 15.96 -0.64
C GLY A 147 17.78 15.19 0.61
N ASP A 148 16.65 14.46 0.52
CA ASP A 148 16.08 13.72 1.66
C ASP A 148 15.77 12.26 1.29
N PRO A 149 16.53 11.27 1.84
CA PRO A 149 16.30 9.85 1.60
C PRO A 149 15.02 9.31 2.27
N LEU A 150 14.40 10.06 3.18
CA LEU A 150 13.20 9.64 3.91
C LEU A 150 11.90 9.92 3.16
N ILE A 151 11.95 10.66 2.05
CA ILE A 151 10.79 10.91 1.19
C ILE A 151 10.15 9.58 0.81
N GLN A 152 8.83 9.45 1.06
CA GLN A 152 8.05 8.30 0.63
C GLN A 152 7.46 8.58 -0.75
N ILE A 153 7.50 7.58 -1.63
CA ILE A 153 7.17 7.76 -3.04
C ILE A 153 6.20 6.67 -3.49
N LEU A 154 5.06 7.08 -4.02
CA LEU A 154 4.16 6.22 -4.79
C LEU A 154 4.48 6.43 -6.27
N ALA A 155 4.99 5.42 -6.97
CA ALA A 155 5.46 5.56 -8.33
C ALA A 155 4.93 4.48 -9.26
N ILE A 156 4.81 4.83 -10.54
CA ILE A 156 4.64 3.87 -11.63
C ILE A 156 5.95 3.66 -12.38
N GLY A 157 6.11 2.44 -12.88
CA GLY A 157 7.18 2.08 -13.82
C GLY A 157 6.72 2.16 -15.27
N LYS A 158 7.50 1.54 -16.14
CA LYS A 158 7.22 1.48 -17.57
C LYS A 158 5.89 0.79 -17.90
N ALA A 159 5.43 -0.14 -17.06
CA ALA A 159 4.12 -0.78 -17.22
C ALA A 159 2.97 0.24 -17.14
N GLY A 160 3.03 1.17 -16.17
CA GLY A 160 2.04 2.24 -16.04
C GLY A 160 2.11 3.24 -17.20
N GLU A 161 3.32 3.66 -17.58
CA GLU A 161 3.53 4.58 -18.71
C GLU A 161 3.05 4.01 -20.06
N SER A 162 3.12 2.69 -20.23
CA SER A 162 2.58 1.96 -21.41
C SER A 162 1.13 1.52 -21.25
N GLU A 163 0.46 1.95 -20.17
CA GLU A 163 -0.95 1.68 -19.88
C GLU A 163 -1.31 0.19 -19.81
N SER A 164 -0.41 -0.63 -19.27
CA SER A 164 -0.67 -2.05 -19.04
C SER A 164 -1.78 -2.24 -18.00
N ASP A 165 -2.72 -3.16 -18.25
CA ASP A 165 -3.78 -3.52 -17.29
C ASP A 165 -3.23 -4.14 -15.99
N PHE A 166 -1.98 -4.62 -16.01
CA PHE A 166 -1.29 -5.20 -14.86
C PHE A 166 -0.34 -4.23 -14.18
N ALA A 167 -0.35 -2.95 -14.59
CA ALA A 167 0.50 -1.94 -13.99
C ALA A 167 0.07 -1.67 -12.56
N GLN A 168 1.05 -1.67 -11.64
CA GLN A 168 0.83 -1.34 -10.24
C GLN A 168 1.44 0.01 -9.86
N VAL A 169 0.89 0.63 -8.81
CA VAL A 169 1.52 1.72 -8.08
C VAL A 169 2.44 1.10 -7.03
N CYS A 170 3.72 1.39 -7.09
CA CYS A 170 4.72 0.91 -6.14
C CYS A 170 4.93 1.89 -5.00
N ILE A 171 5.31 1.40 -3.82
CA ILE A 171 5.74 2.23 -2.69
C ILE A 171 7.27 2.19 -2.59
N ASN A 172 7.92 3.34 -2.77
CA ASN A 172 9.37 3.47 -2.86
C ASN A 172 9.94 2.55 -3.98
N TYR A 173 10.70 1.54 -3.59
CA TYR A 173 11.28 0.54 -4.50
C TYR A 173 10.44 -0.73 -4.64
N TRP A 174 9.32 -0.87 -3.88
CA TRP A 174 8.70 -2.15 -3.59
C TRP A 174 7.28 -2.24 -4.13
N ALA A 175 6.83 -3.45 -4.39
CA ALA A 175 5.44 -3.70 -4.73
C ALA A 175 4.50 -3.26 -3.58
N SER A 176 3.43 -2.55 -3.89
CA SER A 176 2.41 -2.17 -2.91
C SER A 176 1.37 -3.27 -2.66
N GLY A 177 1.25 -4.20 -3.59
CA GLY A 177 0.15 -5.17 -3.63
C GLY A 177 -1.06 -4.68 -4.43
N ASP A 178 -0.92 -3.59 -5.20
CA ASP A 178 -1.93 -3.17 -6.17
C ASP A 178 -2.13 -4.25 -7.24
N ARG A 179 -3.33 -4.78 -7.32
CA ARG A 179 -3.79 -5.78 -8.31
C ARG A 179 -4.93 -5.27 -9.16
N TRP A 180 -5.27 -3.99 -9.00
CA TRP A 180 -6.42 -3.37 -9.64
C TRP A 180 -6.06 -2.61 -10.92
N GLY A 181 -4.75 -2.57 -11.27
CA GLY A 181 -4.27 -1.85 -12.44
C GLY A 181 -4.21 -0.33 -12.24
N PHE A 182 -4.09 0.15 -11.03
CA PHE A 182 -4.06 1.59 -10.75
C PHE A 182 -2.85 2.29 -11.36
N GLY A 183 -1.73 1.56 -11.55
CA GLY A 183 -0.59 2.07 -12.29
C GLY A 183 -0.93 2.53 -13.69
N LYS A 184 -1.90 1.88 -14.38
CA LYS A 184 -2.43 2.33 -15.68
C LYS A 184 -3.12 3.69 -15.56
N LEU A 185 -3.93 3.91 -14.52
CA LEU A 185 -4.63 5.19 -14.32
C LEU A 185 -3.65 6.34 -14.10
N PHE A 186 -2.57 6.12 -13.35
CA PHE A 186 -1.47 7.07 -13.21
C PHE A 186 -0.87 7.40 -14.58
N GLY A 187 -0.58 6.38 -15.41
CA GLY A 187 -0.05 6.54 -16.76
C GLY A 187 -0.96 7.37 -17.66
N GLN A 188 -2.26 7.09 -17.68
CA GLN A 188 -3.28 7.82 -18.43
C GLN A 188 -3.37 9.29 -18.03
N LYS A 189 -3.17 9.58 -16.75
CA LYS A 189 -3.13 10.95 -16.22
C LYS A 189 -1.77 11.64 -16.43
N LYS A 190 -0.78 10.97 -17.00
CA LYS A 190 0.63 11.41 -17.11
C LYS A 190 1.25 11.72 -15.76
N LEU A 191 0.78 11.09 -14.70
CA LEU A 191 1.30 11.20 -13.34
C LEU A 191 2.35 10.11 -13.10
N LYS A 192 3.61 10.51 -13.00
CA LYS A 192 4.73 9.57 -12.81
C LYS A 192 4.81 9.06 -11.38
N LEU A 193 4.69 9.97 -10.41
CA LEU A 193 4.78 9.63 -9.00
C LEU A 193 4.18 10.70 -8.09
N VAL A 194 3.95 10.31 -6.86
CA VAL A 194 3.60 11.19 -5.73
C VAL A 194 4.71 11.05 -4.69
N ALA A 195 5.45 12.13 -4.45
CA ALA A 195 6.46 12.23 -3.42
C ALA A 195 5.86 12.88 -2.17
N MET A 196 6.14 12.33 -1.00
CA MET A 196 5.51 12.73 0.26
C MET A 196 6.57 12.90 1.35
N ARG A 197 6.52 14.03 2.06
CA ARG A 197 7.35 14.31 3.23
C ARG A 197 6.68 15.36 4.11
N GLY A 198 6.55 15.11 5.40
CA GLY A 198 5.93 16.07 6.29
C GLY A 198 6.22 15.79 7.77
N MET A 199 5.92 16.78 8.61
CA MET A 199 6.16 16.75 10.04
C MET A 199 4.93 17.22 10.84
N SER A 200 3.73 17.11 10.27
CA SER A 200 2.50 17.50 10.96
C SER A 200 2.26 16.62 12.19
N LEU A 201 1.76 17.24 13.25
CA LEU A 201 1.40 16.56 14.48
C LEU A 201 -0.06 16.08 14.41
N LEU A 202 -0.35 14.99 15.11
CA LEU A 202 -1.70 14.50 15.33
C LEU A 202 -2.08 14.70 16.79
N GLU A 203 -3.11 15.47 17.03
CA GLU A 203 -3.69 15.62 18.36
C GLU A 203 -4.63 14.46 18.68
N ILE A 204 -4.77 14.11 19.96
CA ILE A 204 -5.55 12.98 20.45
C ILE A 204 -6.50 13.49 21.53
N ALA A 205 -7.78 13.12 21.45
CA ALA A 205 -8.81 13.63 22.36
C ALA A 205 -8.60 13.19 23.82
N ASP A 206 -8.26 11.91 24.05
CA ASP A 206 -7.84 11.39 25.37
C ASP A 206 -6.45 10.73 25.23
N PRO A 207 -5.34 11.50 25.34
CA PRO A 207 -4.00 10.96 25.15
C PRO A 207 -3.62 9.88 26.16
N GLU A 208 -4.01 10.02 27.42
CA GLU A 208 -3.67 9.06 28.48
C GLU A 208 -4.41 7.74 28.28
N GLY A 209 -5.72 7.80 28.06
CA GLY A 209 -6.55 6.64 27.75
C GLY A 209 -6.07 5.93 26.50
N PHE A 210 -5.78 6.68 25.42
CA PHE A 210 -5.31 6.14 24.16
C PHE A 210 -3.97 5.40 24.32
N VAL A 211 -2.97 6.01 24.96
CA VAL A 211 -1.65 5.38 25.18
C VAL A 211 -1.78 4.14 26.06
N ARG A 212 -2.57 4.20 27.15
CA ARG A 212 -2.84 3.03 28.00
C ARG A 212 -3.43 1.88 27.20
N LYS A 213 -4.47 2.15 26.41
CA LYS A 213 -5.13 1.12 25.57
C LYS A 213 -4.20 0.57 24.48
N CYS A 214 -3.39 1.39 23.83
CA CYS A 214 -2.38 0.94 22.87
C CYS A 214 -1.37 -0.02 23.52
N LYS A 215 -0.91 0.26 24.74
CA LYS A 215 0.02 -0.61 25.49
C LYS A 215 -0.63 -1.95 25.85
N GLU A 216 -1.89 -1.94 26.34
CA GLU A 216 -2.66 -3.15 26.61
C GLU A 216 -2.79 -4.01 25.35
N PHE A 217 -3.18 -3.40 24.24
CA PHE A 217 -3.36 -4.06 22.96
C PHE A 217 -2.03 -4.66 22.45
N LEU A 218 -0.95 -3.89 22.48
CA LEU A 218 0.39 -4.35 22.09
C LEU A 218 0.86 -5.52 22.97
N SER A 219 0.58 -5.48 24.28
CA SER A 219 0.92 -6.58 25.19
C SER A 219 0.18 -7.88 24.82
N THR A 220 -1.10 -7.77 24.49
CA THR A 220 -1.92 -8.91 24.05
C THR A 220 -1.34 -9.52 22.76
N ILE A 221 -1.00 -8.69 21.76
CA ILE A 221 -0.41 -9.17 20.51
C ILE A 221 0.94 -9.84 20.74
N LYS A 222 1.79 -9.27 21.59
CA LYS A 222 3.11 -9.84 21.91
C LYS A 222 3.07 -11.15 22.68
N SER A 223 1.97 -11.50 23.31
CA SER A 223 1.73 -12.80 23.91
C SER A 223 0.96 -13.78 23.01
N GLY A 224 0.53 -13.32 21.85
CA GLY A 224 -0.25 -14.10 20.88
C GLY A 224 0.57 -15.11 20.05
N PRO A 225 -0.05 -15.79 19.10
CA PRO A 225 0.55 -16.90 18.35
C PRO A 225 1.72 -16.48 17.44
N TYR A 226 1.84 -15.18 17.12
CA TYR A 226 2.92 -14.64 16.29
C TYR A 226 4.02 -13.94 17.10
N ALA A 227 3.99 -14.05 18.43
CA ALA A 227 5.02 -13.49 19.31
C ALA A 227 6.40 -14.10 18.98
N GLY A 228 7.38 -13.24 18.75
CA GLY A 228 8.75 -13.66 18.38
C GLY A 228 8.90 -14.25 16.99
N LYS A 229 7.83 -14.28 16.19
CA LYS A 229 7.82 -14.74 14.81
C LYS A 229 7.70 -13.55 13.86
N GLY A 230 8.01 -13.74 12.59
CA GLY A 230 7.84 -12.69 11.59
C GLY A 230 8.51 -12.99 10.28
N GLY A 231 8.24 -12.11 9.31
CA GLY A 231 8.73 -12.22 7.95
C GLY A 231 7.86 -13.09 7.05
N ILE A 232 8.19 -13.05 5.77
CA ILE A 232 7.40 -13.69 4.71
C ILE A 232 7.30 -15.21 4.88
N GLY A 233 8.34 -15.85 5.42
CA GLY A 233 8.32 -17.32 5.67
C GLY A 233 7.25 -17.73 6.68
N GLU A 234 7.16 -17.04 7.81
CA GLU A 234 6.13 -17.32 8.83
C GLU A 234 4.73 -16.97 8.33
N LEU A 235 4.61 -15.85 7.62
CA LEU A 235 3.35 -15.45 7.00
C LEU A 235 2.87 -16.52 6.00
N SER A 236 3.75 -16.97 5.12
CA SER A 236 3.43 -18.02 4.14
C SER A 236 3.06 -19.36 4.79
N ALA A 237 3.75 -19.74 5.86
CA ALA A 237 3.43 -20.95 6.62
C ALA A 237 2.03 -20.87 7.26
N ALA A 238 1.65 -19.72 7.79
CA ALA A 238 0.30 -19.47 8.29
C ALA A 238 -0.76 -19.57 7.18
N MET A 239 -0.37 -19.36 5.93
CA MET A 239 -1.20 -19.51 4.74
C MET A 239 -1.25 -20.93 4.19
N GLY A 240 -0.65 -21.90 4.88
CA GLY A 240 -0.58 -23.28 4.44
C GLY A 240 0.54 -23.57 3.43
N GLU A 241 1.40 -22.60 3.14
CA GLU A 241 2.51 -22.71 2.16
C GLU A 241 3.85 -22.48 2.86
N ASP A 242 4.43 -23.50 3.47
CA ASP A 242 5.73 -23.37 4.16
C ASP A 242 6.88 -23.20 3.16
N ILE A 243 7.47 -22.00 3.18
CA ILE A 243 8.63 -21.66 2.34
C ILE A 243 9.86 -21.30 3.16
N ARG A 244 9.85 -21.53 4.48
CA ARG A 244 10.94 -21.10 5.37
C ARG A 244 12.28 -21.67 4.93
N GLN A 245 12.38 -22.98 4.77
CA GLN A 245 13.62 -23.64 4.31
C GLN A 245 14.03 -23.24 2.89
N TRP A 246 13.06 -23.03 2.01
CA TRP A 246 13.34 -22.61 0.62
C TRP A 246 13.91 -21.19 0.56
N LEU A 247 13.45 -20.29 1.44
CA LEU A 247 13.86 -18.89 1.45
C LEU A 247 15.11 -18.62 2.33
N GLU A 248 15.36 -19.46 3.35
CA GLU A 248 16.42 -19.29 4.36
C GLU A 248 17.80 -18.92 3.78
N PRO A 249 18.28 -19.58 2.69
CA PRO A 249 19.64 -19.31 2.19
C PRO A 249 19.92 -17.87 1.75
N ILE A 250 18.87 -17.10 1.44
CA ILE A 250 19.01 -15.72 0.94
C ILE A 250 18.46 -14.67 1.90
N ILE A 251 17.90 -15.07 3.04
CA ILE A 251 17.36 -14.12 4.02
C ILE A 251 18.51 -13.32 4.64
N HIS A 252 18.38 -11.99 4.62
CA HIS A 252 19.26 -11.11 5.37
C HIS A 252 18.62 -10.65 6.69
N ARG A 253 17.41 -10.09 6.63
CA ARG A 253 16.69 -9.60 7.80
C ARG A 253 15.18 -9.53 7.55
N HIS A 254 14.44 -9.52 8.65
CA HIS A 254 13.00 -9.23 8.60
C HIS A 254 12.76 -7.75 8.93
N LEU A 255 11.78 -7.13 8.28
CA LEU A 255 11.45 -5.73 8.42
C LEU A 255 9.97 -5.54 8.75
N SER A 256 9.72 -4.59 9.64
CA SER A 256 8.38 -4.16 10.03
C SER A 256 7.96 -2.92 9.23
N CYS A 257 6.67 -2.76 8.99
CA CYS A 257 6.08 -1.48 8.67
C CYS A 257 5.99 -0.61 9.93
N PHE A 258 5.57 0.65 9.78
CA PHE A 258 5.39 1.55 10.92
C PHE A 258 4.54 0.91 12.01
N ASN A 259 5.04 0.98 13.26
CA ASN A 259 4.39 0.51 14.48
C ASN A 259 3.80 -0.93 14.41
N THR A 260 4.35 -1.80 13.54
CA THR A 260 3.89 -3.19 13.45
C THR A 260 4.58 -4.05 14.54
N PRO A 261 3.80 -4.83 15.32
CA PRO A 261 4.32 -5.59 16.47
C PRO A 261 5.27 -6.74 16.13
N PHE A 262 5.22 -7.25 14.90
CA PHE A 262 6.15 -8.23 14.35
C PHE A 262 6.43 -7.92 12.86
N PRO A 263 7.58 -8.35 12.31
CA PRO A 263 7.92 -8.10 10.91
C PRO A 263 6.93 -8.77 9.95
N THR A 264 6.53 -8.03 8.92
CA THR A 264 5.66 -8.53 7.85
C THR A 264 6.41 -8.76 6.54
N ASN A 265 7.62 -8.21 6.44
CA ASN A 265 8.42 -8.23 5.22
C ASN A 265 9.77 -8.93 5.49
N THR A 266 10.42 -9.38 4.40
CA THR A 266 11.74 -10.01 4.49
C THR A 266 12.66 -9.42 3.43
N PHE A 267 13.81 -8.89 3.85
CA PHE A 267 14.87 -8.46 2.95
C PHE A 267 15.80 -9.63 2.67
N VAL A 268 16.07 -9.87 1.38
CA VAL A 268 16.91 -10.94 0.88
C VAL A 268 18.09 -10.37 0.09
N PHE A 269 19.24 -11.04 0.17
CA PHE A 269 20.36 -10.77 -0.74
C PHE A 269 20.17 -11.50 -2.06
N LEU A 270 20.39 -10.83 -3.17
CA LEU A 270 20.25 -11.38 -4.51
C LEU A 270 21.55 -11.34 -5.33
N ASP A 271 22.38 -10.35 -5.04
CA ASP A 271 23.62 -10.11 -5.80
C ASP A 271 24.80 -10.32 -4.86
N GLU A 272 25.96 -10.18 -5.33
CA GLU A 272 27.31 -10.32 -4.79
C GLU A 272 27.47 -10.38 -3.25
N ASP A 273 28.55 -10.93 -2.77
CA ASP A 273 28.87 -10.99 -1.34
C ASP A 273 28.70 -9.58 -0.71
N PRO A 274 27.76 -9.42 0.23
CA PRO A 274 27.49 -8.13 0.88
C PRO A 274 28.74 -7.52 1.53
N LYS A 275 29.74 -8.35 1.88
CA LYS A 275 31.02 -7.91 2.42
C LYS A 275 31.89 -7.15 1.40
N LEU A 276 31.60 -7.30 0.11
CA LEU A 276 32.29 -6.60 -0.97
C LEU A 276 31.64 -5.26 -1.31
N LEU A 277 30.43 -5.00 -0.82
CA LEU A 277 29.75 -3.73 -1.03
C LEU A 277 30.39 -2.67 -0.14
N LYS A 278 30.90 -1.65 -0.77
CA LYS A 278 31.48 -0.50 -0.07
C LYS A 278 30.37 0.28 0.64
N GLU A 279 30.64 0.80 1.81
CA GLU A 279 29.73 1.68 2.57
C GLU A 279 29.18 2.87 1.77
N THR A 280 29.88 3.23 0.68
CA THR A 280 29.51 4.33 -0.22
C THR A 280 28.47 3.94 -1.28
N GLU A 281 28.12 2.67 -1.42
CA GLU A 281 27.14 2.23 -2.40
C GLU A 281 25.72 2.46 -1.86
N LYS A 282 25.00 3.37 -2.49
CA LYS A 282 23.65 3.79 -2.10
C LYS A 282 22.57 2.73 -2.35
N LYS A 283 22.88 1.62 -3.00
CA LYS A 283 21.91 0.58 -3.37
C LYS A 283 22.10 -0.66 -2.52
N GLU A 284 21.05 -1.07 -1.85
CA GLU A 284 21.06 -2.35 -1.16
C GLU A 284 21.14 -3.51 -2.18
N PRO A 285 21.99 -4.53 -1.94
CA PRO A 285 22.28 -5.61 -2.90
C PRO A 285 21.19 -6.68 -2.94
N GLY A 286 19.96 -6.31 -2.77
CA GLY A 286 18.89 -7.28 -2.64
C GLY A 286 17.51 -6.74 -2.94
N PHE A 287 16.53 -7.32 -2.30
CA PHE A 287 15.14 -7.00 -2.48
C PHE A 287 14.32 -7.17 -1.18
N LEU A 288 13.40 -6.25 -0.92
CA LEU A 288 12.42 -6.41 0.15
C LEU A 288 11.16 -7.11 -0.41
N ILE A 289 10.92 -8.31 0.07
CA ILE A 289 9.71 -9.05 -0.27
C ILE A 289 8.55 -8.45 0.55
N THR A 290 7.63 -7.81 -0.16
CA THR A 290 6.39 -7.23 0.37
C THR A 290 5.16 -7.98 -0.15
N ASP A 291 5.32 -8.77 -1.22
CA ASP A 291 4.25 -9.52 -1.88
C ASP A 291 4.51 -11.03 -1.84
N VAL A 292 3.86 -11.70 -0.89
CA VAL A 292 3.96 -13.16 -0.72
C VAL A 292 3.31 -13.92 -1.88
N HIS A 293 2.25 -13.38 -2.49
CA HIS A 293 1.54 -14.09 -3.57
C HIS A 293 2.36 -14.18 -4.85
N GLY A 294 3.04 -13.07 -5.21
CA GLY A 294 3.98 -13.07 -6.34
C GLY A 294 5.10 -14.09 -6.11
N LEU A 295 5.65 -14.12 -4.90
CA LEU A 295 6.67 -15.09 -4.51
C LEU A 295 6.20 -16.54 -4.66
N LEU A 296 5.01 -16.87 -4.13
CA LEU A 296 4.42 -18.20 -4.24
C LEU A 296 4.08 -18.60 -5.67
N GLY A 297 3.66 -17.63 -6.48
CA GLY A 297 3.44 -17.83 -7.91
C GLY A 297 4.70 -18.30 -8.63
N TYR A 298 5.83 -17.66 -8.38
CA TYR A 298 7.12 -18.06 -8.96
C TYR A 298 7.65 -19.39 -8.39
N LYS A 299 7.46 -19.66 -7.10
CA LYS A 299 7.77 -20.99 -6.54
C LYS A 299 7.00 -22.11 -7.25
N LYS A 300 5.72 -21.90 -7.56
CA LYS A 300 4.88 -22.85 -8.32
C LYS A 300 5.39 -23.10 -9.76
N LEU A 301 6.12 -22.16 -10.35
CA LEU A 301 6.82 -22.35 -11.62
C LEU A 301 8.09 -23.19 -11.51
N GLY A 302 8.50 -23.56 -10.30
CA GLY A 302 9.68 -24.37 -10.01
C GLY A 302 10.98 -23.58 -9.93
N LEU A 303 10.91 -22.25 -9.75
CA LEU A 303 12.08 -21.40 -9.59
C LEU A 303 12.70 -21.55 -8.20
N SER A 304 14.03 -21.35 -8.11
CA SER A 304 14.71 -21.19 -6.84
C SER A 304 14.28 -19.87 -6.13
N ALA A 305 14.56 -19.77 -4.84
CA ALA A 305 14.24 -18.58 -4.07
C ALA A 305 14.90 -17.30 -4.64
N ALA A 306 16.17 -17.41 -5.04
CA ALA A 306 16.91 -16.29 -5.61
C ALA A 306 16.31 -15.85 -6.96
N GLU A 307 16.01 -16.80 -7.87
CA GLU A 307 15.38 -16.49 -9.17
C GLU A 307 13.99 -15.87 -8.99
N ALA A 308 13.19 -16.38 -8.04
CA ALA A 308 11.86 -15.86 -7.75
C ALA A 308 11.93 -14.42 -7.21
N CYS A 309 12.85 -14.15 -6.29
CA CYS A 309 13.04 -12.81 -5.71
C CYS A 309 13.64 -11.83 -6.74
N ASP A 310 14.52 -12.28 -7.62
CA ASP A 310 15.05 -11.46 -8.72
C ASP A 310 13.94 -11.04 -9.72
N LEU A 311 13.02 -11.95 -10.02
CA LEU A 311 11.82 -11.61 -10.81
C LEU A 311 10.88 -10.65 -10.08
N LEU A 312 10.69 -10.80 -8.76
CA LEU A 312 9.92 -9.81 -7.99
C LEU A 312 10.56 -8.42 -8.06
N ARG A 313 11.90 -8.34 -7.98
CA ARG A 313 12.66 -7.11 -8.13
C ARG A 313 12.44 -6.48 -9.51
N ASP A 314 12.52 -7.28 -10.56
CA ASP A 314 12.29 -6.80 -11.93
C ASP A 314 10.84 -6.33 -12.13
N CYS A 315 9.86 -7.05 -11.56
CA CYS A 315 8.46 -6.62 -11.57
C CYS A 315 8.26 -5.29 -10.86
N ALA A 316 8.88 -5.11 -9.69
CA ALA A 316 8.81 -3.85 -8.94
C ALA A 316 9.46 -2.69 -9.70
N LYS A 317 10.65 -2.90 -10.31
CA LYS A 317 11.29 -1.90 -11.16
C LYS A 317 10.44 -1.52 -12.37
N TYR A 318 9.84 -2.51 -13.01
CA TYR A 318 8.98 -2.29 -14.17
C TYR A 318 7.60 -1.70 -13.80
N GLY A 319 7.19 -1.84 -12.54
CA GLY A 319 5.91 -1.38 -12.02
C GLY A 319 4.74 -2.26 -12.47
N ILE A 320 4.93 -3.60 -12.44
CA ILE A 320 3.95 -4.58 -12.90
C ILE A 320 3.62 -5.59 -11.80
N ASP A 321 2.38 -6.06 -11.72
CA ASP A 321 1.93 -7.04 -10.75
C ASP A 321 2.62 -8.41 -10.96
N ALA A 322 3.40 -8.83 -9.98
CA ALA A 322 4.14 -10.08 -10.02
C ALA A 322 3.24 -11.32 -10.05
N VAL A 323 2.03 -11.25 -9.47
CA VAL A 323 1.04 -12.35 -9.55
C VAL A 323 0.55 -12.53 -10.97
N ALA A 324 0.23 -11.43 -11.65
CA ALA A 324 -0.16 -11.44 -13.06
C ALA A 324 0.95 -12.04 -13.94
N VAL A 325 2.20 -11.61 -13.69
CA VAL A 325 3.36 -12.14 -14.43
C VAL A 325 3.51 -13.64 -14.21
N ALA A 326 3.42 -14.13 -12.97
CA ALA A 326 3.54 -15.55 -12.65
C ALA A 326 2.42 -16.37 -13.29
N GLU A 327 1.16 -15.94 -13.14
CA GLU A 327 -0.02 -16.64 -13.67
C GLU A 327 0.02 -16.74 -15.21
N LEU A 328 0.30 -15.62 -15.90
CA LEU A 328 0.36 -15.60 -17.35
C LEU A 328 1.59 -16.35 -17.89
N SER A 329 2.70 -16.35 -17.15
CA SER A 329 3.86 -17.18 -17.49
C SER A 329 3.55 -18.66 -17.38
N GLN A 330 2.81 -19.08 -16.35
CA GLN A 330 2.34 -20.45 -16.18
C GLN A 330 1.43 -20.87 -17.34
N LYS A 331 0.43 -20.04 -17.69
CA LYS A 331 -0.46 -20.28 -18.84
C LYS A 331 0.29 -20.40 -20.16
N ALA A 332 1.36 -19.61 -20.34
CA ALA A 332 2.20 -19.64 -21.52
C ALA A 332 3.30 -20.73 -21.51
N GLY A 333 3.38 -21.55 -20.46
CA GLY A 333 4.40 -22.58 -20.31
C GLY A 333 5.82 -22.08 -20.08
N LYS A 334 6.00 -20.76 -19.74
CA LYS A 334 7.30 -20.14 -19.47
C LYS A 334 7.77 -20.52 -18.08
N LYS A 335 8.98 -21.06 -17.97
CA LYS A 335 9.56 -21.53 -16.70
C LYS A 335 10.94 -20.95 -16.43
N LYS A 336 11.57 -20.32 -17.43
CA LYS A 336 12.92 -19.75 -17.26
C LYS A 336 12.84 -18.26 -16.94
N PRO A 337 13.62 -17.77 -15.94
CA PRO A 337 13.62 -16.35 -15.56
C PRO A 337 13.77 -15.40 -16.74
N ASP A 338 14.72 -15.65 -17.64
CA ASP A 338 14.98 -14.77 -18.79
C ASP A 338 13.80 -14.69 -19.77
N GLU A 339 13.05 -15.79 -19.96
CA GLU A 339 11.85 -15.81 -20.80
C GLU A 339 10.73 -14.98 -20.17
N ILE A 340 10.60 -15.06 -18.83
CA ILE A 340 9.62 -14.31 -18.06
C ILE A 340 9.98 -12.82 -18.09
N LYS A 341 11.24 -12.44 -17.83
CA LYS A 341 11.71 -11.05 -17.88
C LYS A 341 11.44 -10.40 -19.24
N LYS A 342 11.76 -11.10 -20.33
CA LYS A 342 11.51 -10.61 -21.70
C LYS A 342 10.03 -10.37 -22.01
N SER A 343 9.12 -11.02 -21.28
CA SER A 343 7.68 -10.89 -21.52
C SER A 343 7.01 -9.72 -20.75
N LEU A 344 7.71 -9.07 -19.82
CA LEU A 344 7.10 -8.00 -18.99
C LEU A 344 6.48 -6.88 -19.82
N SER A 345 7.16 -6.45 -20.90
CA SER A 345 6.71 -5.34 -21.75
C SER A 345 5.53 -5.65 -22.68
N GLY A 346 5.19 -6.92 -22.83
CA GLY A 346 4.13 -7.36 -23.77
C GLY A 346 3.05 -8.22 -23.12
N LEU A 347 2.97 -8.22 -21.79
CA LEU A 347 2.06 -9.08 -21.06
C LEU A 347 0.61 -8.71 -21.35
N LYS A 348 -0.16 -9.68 -21.85
CA LYS A 348 -1.59 -9.57 -22.16
C LYS A 348 -2.31 -10.83 -21.74
N GLY A 349 -3.58 -10.71 -21.38
CA GLY A 349 -4.42 -11.85 -21.03
C GLY A 349 -5.45 -11.49 -19.97
N SER A 350 -6.23 -12.47 -19.54
CA SER A 350 -7.13 -12.38 -18.40
C SER A 350 -6.58 -13.13 -17.20
N LEU A 351 -6.78 -12.59 -16.02
CA LEU A 351 -6.37 -13.20 -14.75
C LEU A 351 -7.56 -13.89 -14.09
N GLU A 352 -7.34 -15.10 -13.58
CA GLU A 352 -8.32 -15.81 -12.74
C GLU A 352 -8.17 -15.41 -11.28
N SER A 353 -6.94 -15.00 -10.90
CA SER A 353 -6.56 -14.61 -9.54
C SER A 353 -7.02 -13.21 -9.14
N VAL A 354 -7.46 -12.37 -10.07
CA VAL A 354 -8.03 -11.07 -9.74
C VAL A 354 -9.37 -11.30 -9.05
N GLY A 355 -9.36 -11.09 -7.76
CA GLY A 355 -10.49 -11.36 -6.89
C GLY A 355 -11.75 -10.60 -7.28
N LYS A 356 -12.90 -11.12 -6.85
CA LYS A 356 -14.20 -10.45 -7.01
C LYS A 356 -14.39 -9.30 -6.02
N GLY A 357 -13.53 -9.20 -4.99
CA GLY A 357 -13.58 -8.21 -3.91
C GLY A 357 -13.18 -6.81 -4.34
N LYS A 358 -13.14 -5.91 -3.38
CA LYS A 358 -12.78 -4.49 -3.57
C LYS A 358 -11.42 -4.12 -2.98
N PHE A 359 -10.83 -5.01 -2.18
CA PHE A 359 -9.53 -4.81 -1.54
C PHE A 359 -8.49 -5.71 -2.17
N SER A 360 -7.28 -5.20 -2.37
CA SER A 360 -6.19 -6.04 -2.86
C SER A 360 -5.96 -7.21 -1.91
N PRO A 361 -5.95 -8.45 -2.41
CA PRO A 361 -5.71 -9.61 -1.58
C PRO A 361 -4.25 -9.64 -1.15
N TRP A 362 -4.00 -9.47 0.14
CA TRP A 362 -2.67 -9.57 0.73
C TRP A 362 -2.27 -11.02 0.99
N ALA A 363 -3.25 -11.82 1.34
CA ALA A 363 -3.05 -13.23 1.60
C ALA A 363 -4.29 -14.01 1.19
N PRO A 364 -4.19 -15.25 0.67
CA PRO A 364 -5.35 -16.09 0.49
C PRO A 364 -5.97 -16.38 1.85
N SER A 365 -7.26 -16.52 1.89
CA SER A 365 -7.98 -16.99 3.04
C SER A 365 -7.56 -18.44 3.35
N PHE A 366 -7.09 -18.72 4.54
CA PHE A 366 -6.71 -20.06 4.98
C PHE A 366 -7.78 -20.70 5.86
N THR A 367 -8.49 -19.89 6.63
CA THR A 367 -9.46 -20.37 7.61
C THR A 367 -10.72 -19.49 7.67
N LEU A 368 -10.72 -18.34 7.00
CA LEU A 368 -11.84 -17.42 6.99
C LEU A 368 -12.76 -17.68 5.80
N SER A 369 -14.07 -17.50 5.99
CA SER A 369 -15.00 -17.41 4.88
C SER A 369 -14.70 -16.18 4.01
N SER A 370 -15.18 -16.17 2.77
CA SER A 370 -15.01 -15.01 1.87
C SER A 370 -15.55 -13.72 2.49
N ASP A 371 -16.71 -13.79 3.12
CA ASP A 371 -17.37 -12.63 3.71
C ASP A 371 -16.60 -12.11 4.93
N GLU A 372 -16.09 -13.01 5.78
CA GLU A 372 -15.28 -12.64 6.92
C GLU A 372 -13.94 -12.03 6.49
N TRP A 373 -13.33 -12.56 5.44
CA TRP A 373 -12.14 -12.01 4.82
C TRP A 373 -12.36 -10.59 4.32
N GLU A 374 -13.41 -10.33 3.54
CA GLU A 374 -13.73 -9.01 3.02
C GLU A 374 -14.07 -8.04 4.16
N ARG A 375 -14.83 -8.48 5.16
CA ARG A 375 -15.13 -7.67 6.35
C ARG A 375 -13.86 -7.24 7.08
N ARG A 376 -12.94 -8.16 7.36
CA ARG A 376 -11.68 -7.83 8.06
C ARG A 376 -10.80 -6.89 7.25
N GLN A 377 -10.78 -7.02 5.93
CA GLN A 377 -10.10 -6.06 5.07
C GLN A 377 -10.76 -4.69 5.13
N ALA A 378 -12.08 -4.62 5.05
CA ALA A 378 -12.81 -3.36 5.17
C ALA A 378 -12.47 -2.65 6.49
N VAL A 379 -12.50 -3.38 7.61
CA VAL A 379 -12.10 -2.84 8.93
C VAL A 379 -10.66 -2.32 8.91
N ALA A 380 -9.72 -3.09 8.35
CA ALA A 380 -8.33 -2.66 8.24
C ALA A 380 -8.19 -1.34 7.47
N TYR A 381 -8.88 -1.22 6.35
CA TYR A 381 -8.83 -0.02 5.51
C TYR A 381 -9.58 1.17 6.10
N LEU A 382 -10.60 0.96 6.92
CA LEU A 382 -11.28 2.06 7.64
C LEU A 382 -10.38 2.66 8.72
N PHE A 383 -9.76 1.81 9.53
CA PHE A 383 -8.97 2.25 10.68
C PHE A 383 -7.48 2.49 10.34
N GLY A 384 -7.01 2.07 9.18
CA GLY A 384 -5.60 2.26 8.80
C GLY A 384 -4.65 1.21 9.39
N ILE A 385 -5.18 0.04 9.71
CA ILE A 385 -4.42 -1.08 10.27
C ILE A 385 -3.81 -1.89 9.12
N HIS A 386 -2.58 -2.30 9.27
CA HIS A 386 -1.92 -3.15 8.29
C HIS A 386 -2.74 -4.42 8.03
N PRO A 387 -3.15 -4.71 6.78
CA PRO A 387 -4.13 -5.76 6.49
C PRO A 387 -3.75 -7.14 7.01
N ILE A 388 -2.48 -7.49 7.00
CA ILE A 388 -1.98 -8.78 7.52
C ILE A 388 -2.35 -8.97 9.01
N TYR A 389 -2.23 -7.91 9.82
CA TYR A 389 -2.59 -7.99 11.23
C TYR A 389 -4.08 -8.17 11.42
N ALA A 390 -4.88 -7.41 10.69
CA ALA A 390 -6.34 -7.52 10.75
C ALA A 390 -6.84 -8.91 10.34
N LEU A 391 -6.14 -9.57 9.39
CA LEU A 391 -6.51 -10.89 8.89
C LEU A 391 -6.04 -12.04 9.77
N MET A 392 -4.83 -11.93 10.34
CA MET A 392 -4.16 -13.04 11.01
C MET A 392 -4.24 -12.98 12.53
N SER A 393 -4.38 -11.79 13.09
CA SER A 393 -4.29 -11.60 14.55
C SER A 393 -5.69 -11.55 15.17
N PRO A 394 -6.11 -12.58 15.92
CA PRO A 394 -7.43 -12.59 16.56
C PRO A 394 -7.56 -11.49 17.64
N GLU A 395 -6.43 -10.91 18.07
CA GLU A 395 -6.39 -9.80 18.99
C GLU A 395 -6.92 -8.49 18.40
N PHE A 396 -6.91 -8.37 17.06
CA PHE A 396 -7.50 -7.23 16.36
C PHE A 396 -9.02 -7.39 16.27
N SER A 397 -9.70 -7.10 17.37
CA SER A 397 -11.16 -7.07 17.39
C SER A 397 -11.68 -5.69 16.98
N GLU A 398 -12.86 -5.68 16.37
CA GLU A 398 -13.55 -4.46 15.96
C GLU A 398 -13.83 -3.54 17.13
N GLU A 399 -14.22 -4.11 18.29
CA GLU A 399 -14.50 -3.36 19.53
C GLU A 399 -13.27 -2.60 20.02
N LYS A 400 -12.09 -3.22 19.99
CA LYS A 400 -10.83 -2.56 20.38
C LYS A 400 -10.46 -1.42 19.43
N LEU A 401 -10.71 -1.57 18.14
CA LEU A 401 -10.44 -0.52 17.15
C LEU A 401 -11.43 0.64 17.33
N ILE A 402 -12.71 0.37 17.58
CA ILE A 402 -13.72 1.38 17.90
C ILE A 402 -13.34 2.12 19.19
N GLU A 403 -12.90 1.40 20.23
CA GLU A 403 -12.46 2.02 21.48
C GLU A 403 -11.27 2.96 21.25
N LEU A 404 -10.25 2.52 20.50
CA LEU A 404 -9.11 3.39 20.15
C LEU A 404 -9.54 4.59 19.31
N ALA A 405 -10.44 4.41 18.34
CA ALA A 405 -10.97 5.50 17.54
C ALA A 405 -11.70 6.54 18.40
N ASN A 406 -12.49 6.10 19.37
CA ASN A 406 -13.23 6.98 20.28
C ASN A 406 -12.30 7.72 21.24
N LEU A 407 -11.29 7.04 21.81
CA LEU A 407 -10.27 7.70 22.63
C LEU A 407 -9.44 8.70 21.81
N GLY A 408 -9.20 8.38 20.54
CA GLY A 408 -8.44 9.23 19.64
C GLY A 408 -9.18 10.47 19.18
N THR A 409 -10.48 10.37 18.91
CA THR A 409 -11.28 11.42 18.25
C THR A 409 -12.34 12.07 19.14
N GLY A 410 -12.84 11.36 20.15
CA GLY A 410 -14.01 11.79 20.93
C GLY A 410 -15.36 11.68 20.22
N LEU A 411 -15.43 11.06 19.01
CA LEU A 411 -16.63 11.10 18.15
C LEU A 411 -17.73 10.09 18.49
N GLY A 412 -17.45 9.09 19.32
CA GLY A 412 -18.48 8.14 19.80
C GLY A 412 -18.92 7.11 18.74
N PHE A 413 -18.00 6.55 17.97
CA PHE A 413 -18.28 5.45 17.03
C PHE A 413 -18.85 4.23 17.75
N THR A 414 -19.74 3.51 17.07
CA THR A 414 -20.39 2.29 17.56
C THR A 414 -20.19 1.15 16.56
N SER A 415 -20.48 -0.08 17.00
CA SER A 415 -20.51 -1.24 16.09
C SER A 415 -21.56 -1.08 14.99
N GLU A 416 -22.70 -0.45 15.30
CA GLU A 416 -23.74 -0.16 14.30
C GLU A 416 -23.24 0.81 13.22
N THR A 417 -22.50 1.87 13.61
CA THR A 417 -21.85 2.76 12.65
C THR A 417 -20.88 1.99 11.76
N LEU A 418 -20.04 1.14 12.35
CA LEU A 418 -19.08 0.33 11.63
C LEU A 418 -19.76 -0.62 10.63
N ASP A 419 -20.80 -1.34 11.05
CA ASP A 419 -21.56 -2.25 10.20
C ASP A 419 -22.16 -1.54 8.99
N LYS A 420 -22.77 -0.37 9.21
CA LYS A 420 -23.32 0.44 8.12
C LYS A 420 -22.26 0.82 7.08
N VAL A 421 -21.12 1.30 7.54
CA VAL A 421 -20.03 1.70 6.65
C VAL A 421 -19.45 0.52 5.88
N ILE A 422 -19.24 -0.63 6.53
CA ILE A 422 -18.76 -1.85 5.87
C ILE A 422 -19.74 -2.29 4.78
N ILE A 423 -21.04 -2.32 5.06
CA ILE A 423 -22.06 -2.67 4.06
C ILE A 423 -21.99 -1.72 2.86
N ASP A 424 -21.82 -0.41 3.10
CA ASP A 424 -21.77 0.58 2.02
C ASP A 424 -20.52 0.41 1.13
N ILE A 425 -19.35 0.17 1.70
CA ILE A 425 -18.13 0.00 0.90
C ILE A 425 -18.03 -1.37 0.22
N LEU A 426 -18.75 -2.40 0.69
CA LEU A 426 -18.77 -3.74 0.07
C LEU A 426 -19.83 -3.88 -1.05
N LYS A 427 -20.80 -2.99 -1.15
CA LYS A 427 -21.73 -2.91 -2.29
C LYS A 427 -21.01 -2.49 -3.57
#